data_5e47aa7dc97474511ded3286eb1a5101
#
_entry.id   5e47aa7dc97474511ded3286eb1a5101
#
_cell.length_a   1.000
_cell.length_b   1.000
_cell.length_c   1.000
_cell.angle_alpha   90.00
_cell.angle_beta   90.00
_cell.angle_gamma   90.00
#
_symmetry.space_group_name_H-M   'P 1'
#
loop_
_entity.id
_entity.type
_entity.pdbx_description
1 polymer ?
#
loop_
_entity_poly.entity_id
_entity_poly.type
_entity_poly.pdbx_seq_one_letter_code
_entity_poly.pdbx_strand_id
1 'polypeptide(L)'
;MKVLGLILLVLQSALWGADEKGFTAIFNGKNFDDWGGKPEAWEVRNGEIWCTGKSQEKNWLIWRKDQPANFILRLEFYWDKGNSGVQVRSDDLGKWQVFGCQAEVAEQVKMGLWHHSLLAKEHPKKKARHLMATAGQVATLAPDGSKTVKQGWDPKKVQSHFKEHEWNTMEIIAKGPKLIHKVNGVMFATVIDHDKEMSRKKGFIALQDHGKGCIVAFRKIRLMKLP
;
A
#
# COMPACT_ATOMS: atom_id res chain seq x y z
N MET A 1 44.07 -5.94 33.87
CA MET A 1 43.10 -6.73 33.11
C MET A 1 41.84 -5.89 32.93
N LYS A 2 41.61 -5.33 31.76
CA LYS A 2 40.39 -4.56 31.44
C LYS A 2 39.47 -5.50 30.66
N VAL A 3 38.33 -5.82 31.23
CA VAL A 3 37.30 -6.62 30.59
C VAL A 3 36.48 -5.66 29.70
N LEU A 4 36.63 -5.81 28.38
CA LEU A 4 35.82 -5.08 27.40
C LEU A 4 34.46 -5.77 27.30
N GLY A 5 33.43 -5.15 27.88
CA GLY A 5 32.05 -5.61 27.72
C GLY A 5 31.57 -5.35 26.30
N LEU A 6 31.36 -6.39 25.53
CA LEU A 6 30.73 -6.34 24.21
C LEU A 6 29.22 -6.15 24.41
N ILE A 7 28.72 -4.93 24.21
CA ILE A 7 27.28 -4.68 24.17
C ILE A 7 26.78 -5.16 22.81
N LEU A 8 26.13 -6.32 22.81
CA LEU A 8 25.40 -6.84 21.66
C LEU A 8 24.11 -6.00 21.52
N LEU A 9 24.12 -5.02 20.61
CA LEU A 9 22.89 -4.38 20.15
C LEU A 9 22.10 -5.40 19.34
N VAL A 10 21.16 -6.09 19.97
CA VAL A 10 20.15 -6.87 19.28
C VAL A 10 19.19 -5.89 18.61
N LEU A 11 19.43 -5.59 17.32
CA LEU A 11 18.44 -5.01 16.44
C LEU A 11 17.25 -5.99 16.37
N GLN A 12 16.22 -5.77 17.18
CA GLN A 12 14.93 -6.40 16.99
C GLN A 12 14.31 -5.82 15.70
N SER A 13 14.76 -6.34 14.54
CA SER A 13 13.88 -6.34 13.37
C SER A 13 12.66 -7.16 13.81
N ALA A 14 11.50 -6.54 13.91
CA ALA A 14 10.25 -7.25 14.09
C ALA A 14 10.08 -8.18 12.90
N LEU A 15 10.60 -9.42 13.03
CA LEU A 15 10.41 -10.51 12.09
C LEU A 15 8.91 -10.85 12.16
N TRP A 16 8.13 -10.28 11.25
CA TRP A 16 6.78 -10.76 11.02
C TRP A 16 6.91 -12.20 10.49
N GLY A 17 6.75 -13.17 11.40
CA GLY A 17 6.81 -14.60 11.07
C GLY A 17 5.64 -14.99 10.15
N ALA A 18 5.81 -16.07 9.38
CA ALA A 18 4.76 -16.63 8.52
C ALA A 18 3.51 -17.05 9.33
N ASP A 19 3.67 -17.33 10.64
CA ASP A 19 2.64 -17.87 11.53
C ASP A 19 2.07 -16.84 12.53
N GLU A 20 2.04 -15.57 12.17
CA GLU A 20 1.44 -14.57 13.05
C GLU A 20 -0.06 -14.84 13.22
N LYS A 21 -0.50 -15.02 14.49
CA LYS A 21 -1.87 -15.39 14.84
C LYS A 21 -2.91 -14.47 14.19
N GLY A 22 -3.85 -15.05 13.45
CA GLY A 22 -4.93 -14.35 12.76
C GLY A 22 -4.59 -13.84 11.36
N PHE A 23 -3.32 -13.89 10.93
CA PHE A 23 -2.92 -13.55 9.58
C PHE A 23 -2.85 -14.78 8.68
N THR A 24 -3.30 -14.62 7.43
CA THR A 24 -3.19 -15.61 6.37
C THR A 24 -2.36 -15.02 5.23
N ALA A 25 -1.36 -15.77 4.75
CA ALA A 25 -0.60 -15.39 3.56
C ALA A 25 -1.54 -15.38 2.35
N ILE A 26 -1.51 -14.28 1.58
CA ILE A 26 -2.27 -14.12 0.33
C ILE A 26 -1.36 -14.14 -0.91
N PHE A 27 -0.06 -14.28 -0.70
CA PHE A 27 0.94 -14.59 -1.73
C PHE A 27 1.75 -15.80 -1.24
N ASN A 28 1.89 -16.81 -2.09
CA ASN A 28 2.52 -18.09 -1.75
C ASN A 28 4.05 -18.09 -1.90
N GLY A 29 4.64 -16.99 -2.39
CA GLY A 29 6.08 -16.87 -2.64
C GLY A 29 6.61 -17.64 -3.87
N LYS A 30 5.76 -18.28 -4.67
CA LYS A 30 6.16 -19.16 -5.76
C LYS A 30 5.65 -18.73 -7.13
N ASN A 31 4.40 -18.33 -7.20
CA ASN A 31 3.70 -17.99 -8.44
C ASN A 31 2.53 -17.05 -8.19
N PHE A 32 1.79 -16.71 -9.24
CA PHE A 32 0.63 -15.84 -9.19
C PHE A 32 -0.70 -16.58 -8.96
N ASP A 33 -0.72 -17.73 -8.29
CA ASP A 33 -1.98 -18.36 -7.88
C ASP A 33 -2.83 -17.36 -7.11
N ASP A 34 -4.13 -17.29 -7.43
CA ASP A 34 -5.08 -16.30 -6.91
C ASP A 34 -4.80 -14.82 -7.31
N TRP A 35 -3.75 -14.53 -8.11
CA TRP A 35 -3.43 -13.20 -8.60
C TRP A 35 -3.55 -13.10 -10.12
N GLY A 36 -4.11 -11.99 -10.62
CA GLY A 36 -4.21 -11.73 -12.05
C GLY A 36 -3.67 -10.36 -12.42
N GLY A 37 -2.77 -10.32 -13.38
CA GLY A 37 -2.12 -9.09 -13.86
C GLY A 37 -1.69 -9.19 -15.30
N LYS A 38 -1.21 -8.09 -15.86
CA LYS A 38 -0.67 -8.02 -17.21
C LYS A 38 0.58 -8.91 -17.31
N PRO A 39 0.64 -9.91 -18.20
CA PRO A 39 1.66 -10.96 -18.12
C PRO A 39 3.11 -10.47 -18.11
N GLU A 40 3.44 -9.49 -18.95
CA GLU A 40 4.82 -8.99 -19.06
C GLU A 40 5.21 -7.96 -17.97
N ALA A 41 4.25 -7.49 -17.19
CA ALA A 41 4.46 -6.42 -16.20
C ALA A 41 5.00 -6.94 -14.87
N TRP A 42 4.81 -8.23 -14.57
CA TRP A 42 5.06 -8.81 -13.25
C TRP A 42 5.85 -10.10 -13.36
N GLU A 43 6.73 -10.32 -12.41
CA GLU A 43 7.45 -11.60 -12.26
C GLU A 43 7.56 -12.00 -10.78
N VAL A 44 7.66 -13.30 -10.52
CA VAL A 44 8.02 -13.83 -9.20
C VAL A 44 9.46 -14.31 -9.26
N ARG A 45 10.30 -13.80 -8.37
CA ARG A 45 11.67 -14.26 -8.18
C ARG A 45 12.05 -14.24 -6.70
N ASN A 46 12.70 -15.30 -6.22
CA ASN A 46 13.18 -15.41 -4.83
C ASN A 46 12.12 -15.17 -3.76
N GLY A 47 10.86 -15.58 -4.00
CA GLY A 47 9.77 -15.37 -3.05
C GLY A 47 9.16 -13.96 -3.06
N GLU A 48 9.44 -13.17 -4.07
CA GLU A 48 9.08 -11.77 -4.19
C GLU A 48 8.32 -11.50 -5.49
N ILE A 49 7.34 -10.59 -5.47
CA ILE A 49 6.66 -10.06 -6.65
C ILE A 49 7.40 -8.81 -7.10
N TRP A 50 7.86 -8.77 -8.32
CA TRP A 50 8.58 -7.64 -8.90
C TRP A 50 7.81 -6.99 -10.06
N CYS A 51 7.81 -5.65 -10.13
CA CYS A 51 7.57 -4.94 -11.37
C CYS A 51 8.74 -5.20 -12.33
N THR A 52 8.44 -5.65 -13.55
CA THR A 52 9.51 -5.95 -14.54
C THR A 52 10.12 -4.71 -15.17
N GLY A 53 9.46 -3.53 -15.01
CA GLY A 53 9.84 -2.29 -15.68
C GLY A 53 9.54 -2.25 -17.18
N LYS A 54 8.98 -3.32 -17.76
CA LYS A 54 8.71 -3.45 -19.21
C LYS A 54 7.40 -2.80 -19.64
N SER A 55 6.43 -2.69 -18.74
CA SER A 55 5.15 -2.07 -19.06
C SER A 55 5.31 -0.59 -19.40
N GLN A 56 4.63 -0.13 -20.46
CA GLN A 56 4.63 1.28 -20.86
C GLN A 56 3.48 2.06 -20.23
N GLU A 57 2.53 1.37 -19.65
CA GLU A 57 1.31 1.93 -19.09
C GLU A 57 0.99 1.36 -17.71
N LYS A 58 0.18 2.10 -16.96
CA LYS A 58 -0.29 1.68 -15.64
C LYS A 58 -1.10 0.40 -15.74
N ASN A 59 -0.79 -0.52 -14.85
CA ASN A 59 -1.56 -1.75 -14.68
C ASN A 59 -1.49 -2.20 -13.22
N TRP A 60 -2.37 -3.14 -12.86
CA TRP A 60 -2.42 -3.70 -11.51
C TRP A 60 -2.39 -5.22 -11.54
N LEU A 61 -1.64 -5.79 -10.62
CA LEU A 61 -1.71 -7.20 -10.24
C LEU A 61 -2.75 -7.32 -9.14
N ILE A 62 -3.87 -7.98 -9.43
CA ILE A 62 -5.08 -8.00 -8.60
C ILE A 62 -5.21 -9.34 -7.90
N TRP A 63 -5.32 -9.34 -6.57
CA TRP A 63 -5.67 -10.54 -5.82
C TRP A 63 -7.14 -10.88 -6.00
N ARG A 64 -7.42 -12.04 -6.61
CA ARG A 64 -8.73 -12.44 -7.12
C ARG A 64 -9.57 -13.25 -6.14
N LYS A 65 -8.94 -13.77 -5.09
CA LYS A 65 -9.59 -14.74 -4.19
C LYS A 65 -10.70 -14.16 -3.32
N ASP A 66 -10.60 -12.85 -2.96
CA ASP A 66 -11.54 -12.24 -2.02
C ASP A 66 -11.60 -10.71 -2.18
N GLN A 67 -12.66 -10.13 -1.60
CA GLN A 67 -12.90 -8.69 -1.55
C GLN A 67 -13.15 -8.25 -0.10
N PRO A 68 -12.11 -8.16 0.73
CA PRO A 68 -12.25 -7.88 2.15
C PRO A 68 -12.81 -6.47 2.42
N ALA A 69 -13.68 -6.37 3.45
CA ALA A 69 -14.23 -5.10 3.91
C ALA A 69 -13.37 -4.48 5.02
N ASN A 70 -13.31 -5.14 6.17
CA ASN A 70 -12.47 -4.72 7.29
C ASN A 70 -11.29 -5.68 7.43
N PHE A 71 -10.09 -5.13 7.51
CA PHE A 71 -8.89 -5.97 7.56
C PHE A 71 -7.66 -5.20 8.04
N ILE A 72 -6.62 -5.96 8.37
CA ILE A 72 -5.24 -5.51 8.44
C ILE A 72 -4.48 -6.25 7.35
N LEU A 73 -3.85 -5.51 6.46
CA LEU A 73 -2.94 -6.01 5.43
C LEU A 73 -1.52 -5.67 5.84
N ARG A 74 -0.64 -6.65 5.88
CA ARG A 74 0.79 -6.50 6.16
C ARG A 74 1.61 -7.05 5.02
N LEU A 75 2.66 -6.31 4.64
CA LEU A 75 3.60 -6.73 3.62
C LEU A 75 4.96 -6.05 3.81
N GLU A 76 5.96 -6.52 3.10
CA GLU A 76 7.19 -5.79 2.89
C GLU A 76 7.25 -5.30 1.45
N PHE A 77 7.80 -4.10 1.25
CA PHE A 77 8.04 -3.52 -0.07
C PHE A 77 9.46 -2.99 -0.19
N TYR A 78 10.01 -3.08 -1.38
CA TYR A 78 11.27 -2.50 -1.80
C TYR A 78 10.99 -1.45 -2.88
N TRP A 79 11.62 -0.30 -2.80
CA TRP A 79 11.51 0.75 -3.81
C TRP A 79 12.89 1.25 -4.22
N ASP A 80 13.14 1.28 -5.50
CA ASP A 80 14.35 1.84 -6.10
C ASP A 80 13.98 2.99 -7.05
N LYS A 81 12.99 2.78 -7.92
CA LYS A 81 12.64 3.73 -8.96
C LYS A 81 11.18 3.62 -9.38
N GLY A 82 10.62 4.77 -9.80
CA GLY A 82 9.29 4.84 -10.38
C GLY A 82 8.20 5.03 -9.33
N ASN A 83 6.99 4.64 -9.68
CA ASN A 83 5.82 4.78 -8.84
C ASN A 83 5.04 3.46 -8.82
N SER A 84 4.58 3.09 -7.66
CA SER A 84 3.81 1.89 -7.39
C SER A 84 2.87 2.13 -6.21
N GLY A 85 2.26 1.08 -5.67
CA GLY A 85 1.45 1.17 -4.48
C GLY A 85 0.60 -0.05 -4.25
N VAL A 86 0.01 -0.09 -3.06
CA VAL A 86 -0.91 -1.13 -2.64
C VAL A 86 -2.32 -0.55 -2.61
N GLN A 87 -3.12 -0.97 -3.56
CA GLN A 87 -4.50 -0.51 -3.68
C GLN A 87 -5.45 -1.45 -2.94
N VAL A 88 -6.44 -0.88 -2.26
CA VAL A 88 -7.35 -1.63 -1.38
C VAL A 88 -8.80 -1.21 -1.60
N ARG A 89 -9.71 -2.13 -1.28
CA ARG A 89 -11.16 -1.94 -1.46
C ARG A 89 -11.49 -1.44 -2.86
N SER A 90 -10.90 -2.08 -3.87
CA SER A 90 -10.98 -1.60 -5.25
C SER A 90 -12.00 -2.36 -6.08
N ASP A 91 -12.68 -1.63 -6.96
CA ASP A 91 -13.44 -2.21 -8.05
C ASP A 91 -12.48 -2.61 -9.19
N ASP A 92 -12.73 -3.73 -9.84
CA ASP A 92 -12.06 -4.10 -11.08
C ASP A 92 -12.77 -3.44 -12.27
N LEU A 93 -12.05 -2.63 -13.02
CA LEU A 93 -12.55 -1.94 -14.21
C LEU A 93 -12.28 -2.71 -15.51
N GLY A 94 -11.69 -3.90 -15.42
CA GLY A 94 -11.20 -4.65 -16.56
C GLY A 94 -9.84 -4.13 -17.07
N LYS A 95 -9.24 -4.88 -17.99
CA LYS A 95 -7.94 -4.53 -18.61
C LYS A 95 -6.85 -4.17 -17.60
N TRP A 96 -6.82 -4.88 -16.47
CA TRP A 96 -5.87 -4.66 -15.36
C TRP A 96 -5.92 -3.26 -14.75
N GLN A 97 -7.08 -2.61 -14.79
CA GLN A 97 -7.33 -1.32 -14.17
C GLN A 97 -8.26 -1.49 -12.96
N VAL A 98 -8.03 -0.69 -11.92
CA VAL A 98 -8.83 -0.72 -10.71
C VAL A 98 -9.20 0.69 -10.25
N PHE A 99 -10.27 0.80 -9.47
CA PHE A 99 -10.75 2.03 -8.87
C PHE A 99 -10.82 1.89 -7.35
N GLY A 100 -10.00 2.63 -6.62
CA GLY A 100 -9.97 2.55 -5.14
C GLY A 100 -8.86 3.39 -4.51
N CYS A 101 -8.69 3.19 -3.21
CA CYS A 101 -7.66 3.88 -2.43
C CYS A 101 -6.33 3.14 -2.51
N GLN A 102 -5.22 3.88 -2.58
CA GLN A 102 -3.87 3.36 -2.68
C GLN A 102 -2.97 3.90 -1.58
N ALA A 103 -2.28 3.00 -0.88
CA ALA A 103 -1.08 3.33 -0.13
C ALA A 103 0.08 3.39 -1.12
N GLU A 104 0.61 4.58 -1.32
CA GLU A 104 1.60 4.86 -2.36
C GLU A 104 2.96 4.28 -2.01
N VAL A 105 3.66 3.78 -3.02
CA VAL A 105 5.07 3.38 -2.99
C VAL A 105 5.80 4.16 -4.09
N ALA A 106 6.50 5.21 -3.68
CA ALA A 106 7.19 6.13 -4.56
C ALA A 106 8.33 6.82 -3.80
N GLU A 107 8.98 7.78 -4.41
CA GLU A 107 9.91 8.65 -3.69
C GLU A 107 9.27 9.24 -2.41
N GLN A 108 10.06 9.45 -1.39
CA GLN A 108 9.64 9.77 -0.03
C GLN A 108 8.56 10.86 0.07
N VAL A 109 8.71 11.94 -0.71
CA VAL A 109 7.79 13.10 -0.67
C VAL A 109 6.41 12.81 -1.28
N LYS A 110 6.29 11.75 -2.08
CA LYS A 110 5.05 11.32 -2.72
C LYS A 110 4.31 10.23 -1.94
N MET A 111 4.95 9.64 -0.95
CA MET A 111 4.33 8.63 -0.11
C MET A 111 3.09 9.17 0.60
N GLY A 112 2.03 8.35 0.72
CA GLY A 112 0.78 8.76 1.34
C GLY A 112 -0.40 7.90 0.93
N LEU A 113 -1.60 8.44 1.09
CA LEU A 113 -2.86 7.81 0.65
C LEU A 113 -3.43 8.59 -0.54
N TRP A 114 -3.62 7.88 -1.63
CA TRP A 114 -4.08 8.41 -2.91
C TRP A 114 -5.34 7.69 -3.37
N HIS A 115 -6.02 8.26 -4.34
CA HIS A 115 -7.07 7.57 -5.07
C HIS A 115 -6.64 7.46 -6.54
N HIS A 116 -6.21 6.27 -6.93
CA HIS A 116 -5.76 6.00 -8.29
C HIS A 116 -6.82 5.24 -9.09
N SER A 117 -7.22 5.82 -10.21
CA SER A 117 -7.96 5.15 -11.26
C SER A 117 -8.06 6.06 -12.47
N LEU A 118 -8.41 5.51 -13.61
CA LEU A 118 -8.70 6.28 -14.81
C LEU A 118 -9.93 7.17 -14.61
N LEU A 119 -10.97 6.65 -13.93
CA LEU A 119 -12.21 7.40 -13.65
C LEU A 119 -11.96 8.58 -12.72
N ALA A 120 -11.07 8.45 -11.72
CA ALA A 120 -10.76 9.56 -10.82
C ALA A 120 -10.16 10.77 -11.56
N LYS A 121 -9.54 10.59 -12.71
CA LYS A 121 -8.99 11.71 -13.49
C LYS A 121 -10.05 12.64 -14.06
N GLU A 122 -11.20 12.11 -14.41
CA GLU A 122 -12.28 12.82 -15.09
C GLU A 122 -13.41 13.21 -14.13
N HIS A 123 -13.40 12.61 -12.93
CA HIS A 123 -14.46 12.85 -11.96
C HIS A 123 -14.38 14.27 -11.35
N PRO A 124 -15.50 14.97 -11.12
CA PRO A 124 -15.53 16.31 -10.52
C PRO A 124 -14.80 16.41 -9.17
N LYS A 125 -14.86 15.36 -8.37
CA LYS A 125 -14.19 15.25 -7.05
C LYS A 125 -12.71 14.92 -7.11
N LYS A 126 -12.12 14.77 -8.30
CA LYS A 126 -10.72 14.38 -8.51
C LYS A 126 -9.74 15.19 -7.67
N LYS A 127 -9.88 16.51 -7.64
CA LYS A 127 -8.95 17.40 -6.93
C LYS A 127 -8.86 17.07 -5.44
N ALA A 128 -9.98 16.73 -4.80
CA ALA A 128 -10.00 16.38 -3.38
C ALA A 128 -9.46 14.97 -3.11
N ARG A 129 -9.69 14.03 -4.04
CA ARG A 129 -9.38 12.62 -3.84
C ARG A 129 -8.05 12.17 -4.45
N HIS A 130 -7.52 12.84 -5.45
CA HIS A 130 -6.28 12.41 -6.12
C HIS A 130 -5.15 12.21 -5.10
N LEU A 131 -4.89 13.21 -4.26
CA LEU A 131 -4.03 13.09 -3.08
C LEU A 131 -4.90 13.31 -1.84
N MET A 132 -5.19 12.24 -1.10
CA MET A 132 -6.05 12.34 0.08
C MET A 132 -5.28 12.81 1.31
N ALA A 133 -4.16 12.16 1.64
CA ALA A 133 -3.33 12.49 2.79
C ALA A 133 -1.86 12.16 2.53
N THR A 134 -0.95 13.05 2.93
CA THR A 134 0.51 12.83 2.91
C THR A 134 1.05 12.50 4.30
N ALA A 135 2.37 12.46 4.43
CA ALA A 135 3.06 12.15 5.68
C ALA A 135 2.58 13.03 6.85
N GLY A 136 2.18 12.36 7.93
CA GLY A 136 1.72 12.98 9.16
C GLY A 136 0.29 13.54 9.12
N GLN A 137 -0.44 13.38 8.02
CA GLN A 137 -1.77 13.93 7.84
C GLN A 137 -2.90 12.97 8.20
N VAL A 138 -3.99 13.56 8.70
CA VAL A 138 -5.30 12.93 8.84
C VAL A 138 -6.29 13.71 7.98
N ALA A 139 -6.81 13.08 6.94
CA ALA A 139 -7.82 13.65 6.06
C ALA A 139 -9.20 13.07 6.36
N THR A 140 -10.24 13.90 6.28
CA THR A 140 -11.64 13.48 6.32
C THR A 140 -12.32 13.91 5.04
N LEU A 141 -12.94 12.96 4.36
CA LEU A 141 -13.80 13.18 3.20
C LEU A 141 -15.26 13.13 3.68
N ALA A 142 -15.97 14.22 3.53
CA ALA A 142 -17.38 14.34 3.91
C ALA A 142 -18.30 13.57 2.93
N PRO A 143 -19.59 13.39 3.22
CA PRO A 143 -20.52 12.68 2.36
C PRO A 143 -20.66 13.25 0.94
N ASP A 144 -20.42 14.54 0.74
CA ASP A 144 -20.40 15.23 -0.55
C ASP A 144 -19.04 15.16 -1.27
N GLY A 145 -18.03 14.53 -0.64
CA GLY A 145 -16.67 14.43 -1.16
C GLY A 145 -15.77 15.61 -0.85
N SER A 146 -16.23 16.62 -0.14
CA SER A 146 -15.38 17.72 0.36
C SER A 146 -14.34 17.17 1.35
N LYS A 147 -13.12 17.75 1.34
CA LYS A 147 -11.99 17.26 2.11
C LYS A 147 -11.50 18.28 3.11
N THR A 148 -11.34 17.84 4.34
CA THR A 148 -10.57 18.54 5.39
C THR A 148 -9.32 17.77 5.74
N VAL A 149 -8.23 18.48 6.04
CA VAL A 149 -6.93 17.86 6.39
C VAL A 149 -6.42 18.50 7.67
N LYS A 150 -5.99 17.65 8.60
CA LYS A 150 -5.29 18.05 9.82
C LYS A 150 -3.87 17.49 9.78
N GLN A 151 -2.87 18.31 10.10
CA GLN A 151 -1.51 17.85 10.35
C GLN A 151 -1.45 17.28 11.77
N GLY A 152 -1.21 15.98 11.90
CA GLY A 152 -1.16 15.28 13.19
C GLY A 152 0.27 15.15 13.73
N TRP A 153 1.25 14.96 12.81
CA TRP A 153 2.66 14.74 13.14
C TRP A 153 3.56 15.52 12.18
N ASP A 154 4.80 15.79 12.62
CA ASP A 154 5.81 16.40 11.76
C ASP A 154 6.05 15.53 10.51
N PRO A 155 5.81 16.07 9.29
CA PRO A 155 5.93 15.30 8.06
C PRO A 155 7.36 14.84 7.79
N LYS A 156 8.39 15.63 8.10
CA LYS A 156 9.79 15.25 7.92
C LYS A 156 10.16 14.07 8.82
N LYS A 157 9.73 14.11 10.08
CA LYS A 157 9.94 13.02 11.03
C LYS A 157 9.22 11.74 10.59
N VAL A 158 7.99 11.84 10.07
CA VAL A 158 7.27 10.67 9.54
C VAL A 158 7.96 10.11 8.30
N GLN A 159 8.35 10.98 7.36
CA GLN A 159 9.04 10.60 6.12
C GLN A 159 10.38 9.90 6.39
N SER A 160 11.14 10.32 7.39
CA SER A 160 12.46 9.73 7.70
C SER A 160 12.41 8.25 8.11
N HIS A 161 11.22 7.71 8.39
CA HIS A 161 11.05 6.27 8.63
C HIS A 161 10.99 5.43 7.35
N PHE A 162 10.73 6.04 6.18
CA PHE A 162 10.85 5.35 4.90
C PHE A 162 12.31 5.30 4.45
N LYS A 163 12.76 4.12 4.07
CA LYS A 163 14.13 3.82 3.65
C LYS A 163 14.14 3.50 2.16
N GLU A 164 14.66 4.41 1.36
CA GLU A 164 14.87 4.19 -0.07
C GLU A 164 15.94 3.10 -0.28
N HIS A 165 15.79 2.29 -1.31
CA HIS A 165 16.69 1.18 -1.67
C HIS A 165 16.85 0.09 -0.59
N GLU A 166 15.91 0.04 0.36
CA GLU A 166 15.83 -1.01 1.37
C GLU A 166 14.43 -1.62 1.44
N TRP A 167 14.31 -2.78 2.08
CA TRP A 167 13.02 -3.36 2.42
C TRP A 167 12.37 -2.58 3.56
N ASN A 168 11.13 -2.18 3.34
CA ASN A 168 10.29 -1.49 4.32
C ASN A 168 9.08 -2.36 4.65
N THR A 169 8.58 -2.25 5.88
CA THR A 169 7.29 -2.85 6.23
C THR A 169 6.16 -1.86 5.95
N MET A 170 5.05 -2.38 5.42
CA MET A 170 3.80 -1.64 5.27
C MET A 170 2.67 -2.33 6.01
N GLU A 171 1.88 -1.57 6.76
CA GLU A 171 0.62 -2.03 7.35
C GLU A 171 -0.50 -1.10 6.88
N ILE A 172 -1.55 -1.69 6.30
CA ILE A 172 -2.78 -0.98 5.93
C ILE A 172 -3.91 -1.51 6.80
N ILE A 173 -4.54 -0.64 7.59
CA ILE A 173 -5.69 -0.98 8.42
C ILE A 173 -6.92 -0.33 7.81
N ALA A 174 -7.87 -1.16 7.36
CA ALA A 174 -9.16 -0.73 6.86
C ALA A 174 -10.26 -1.16 7.83
N LYS A 175 -10.92 -0.20 8.50
CA LYS A 175 -12.02 -0.47 9.44
C LYS A 175 -13.10 0.59 9.30
N GLY A 176 -14.32 0.16 8.89
CA GLY A 176 -15.39 1.10 8.56
C GLY A 176 -14.91 2.14 7.54
N PRO A 177 -15.14 3.44 7.75
CA PRO A 177 -14.68 4.48 6.84
C PRO A 177 -13.18 4.81 6.98
N LYS A 178 -12.50 4.25 7.99
CA LYS A 178 -11.12 4.61 8.32
C LYS A 178 -10.13 3.73 7.59
N LEU A 179 -9.14 4.37 6.95
CA LEU A 179 -7.98 3.76 6.32
C LEU A 179 -6.71 4.36 6.93
N ILE A 180 -5.83 3.50 7.47
CA ILE A 180 -4.55 3.89 8.05
C ILE A 180 -3.44 3.25 7.24
N HIS A 181 -2.46 4.03 6.86
CA HIS A 181 -1.21 3.60 6.23
C HIS A 181 -0.06 3.79 7.21
N LYS A 182 0.67 2.71 7.51
CA LYS A 182 1.90 2.73 8.32
C LYS A 182 3.08 2.24 7.51
N VAL A 183 4.22 2.84 7.73
CA VAL A 183 5.52 2.44 7.17
C VAL A 183 6.50 2.25 8.33
N ASN A 184 7.16 1.11 8.38
CA ASN A 184 8.12 0.74 9.43
C ASN A 184 7.58 0.96 10.84
N GLY A 185 6.30 0.59 11.06
CA GLY A 185 5.58 0.71 12.33
C GLY A 185 5.03 2.10 12.64
N VAL A 186 5.43 3.14 11.89
CA VAL A 186 4.99 4.52 12.12
C VAL A 186 3.75 4.83 11.29
N MET A 187 2.77 5.51 11.90
CA MET A 187 1.57 5.99 11.22
C MET A 187 1.96 7.07 10.20
N PHE A 188 1.85 6.72 8.93
CA PHE A 188 2.29 7.59 7.83
C PHE A 188 1.17 8.54 7.39
N ALA A 189 -0.02 8.02 7.13
CA ALA A 189 -1.19 8.81 6.73
C ALA A 189 -2.49 8.12 7.19
N THR A 190 -3.53 8.90 7.39
CA THR A 190 -4.87 8.40 7.72
C THR A 190 -5.91 9.11 6.89
N VAL A 191 -6.90 8.34 6.41
CA VAL A 191 -8.10 8.87 5.74
C VAL A 191 -9.35 8.34 6.45
N ILE A 192 -10.33 9.21 6.67
CA ILE A 192 -11.69 8.86 7.11
C ILE A 192 -12.62 9.23 5.94
N ASP A 193 -13.12 8.22 5.25
CA ASP A 193 -13.82 8.40 3.98
C ASP A 193 -15.33 8.15 4.12
N HIS A 194 -16.09 9.23 4.18
CA HIS A 194 -17.55 9.22 4.21
C HIS A 194 -18.20 9.58 2.87
N ASP A 195 -17.41 9.76 1.80
CA ASP A 195 -17.94 10.09 0.47
C ASP A 195 -18.92 9.00 0.00
N LYS A 196 -20.18 9.39 -0.23
CA LYS A 196 -21.24 8.44 -0.59
C LYS A 196 -21.10 7.87 -2.00
N GLU A 197 -20.40 8.55 -2.87
CA GLU A 197 -20.27 8.18 -4.28
C GLU A 197 -18.98 7.39 -4.55
N MET A 198 -17.85 7.86 -4.03
CA MET A 198 -16.54 7.34 -4.42
C MET A 198 -15.90 6.41 -3.38
N SER A 199 -16.35 6.41 -2.12
CA SER A 199 -15.80 5.47 -1.13
C SER A 199 -16.24 4.03 -1.44
N ARG A 200 -15.36 3.07 -1.10
CA ARG A 200 -15.68 1.64 -1.20
C ARG A 200 -15.55 1.00 0.18
N LYS A 201 -16.58 0.23 0.55
CA LYS A 201 -16.63 -0.48 1.84
C LYS A 201 -15.89 -1.81 1.79
N LYS A 202 -15.77 -2.43 0.60
CA LYS A 202 -15.08 -3.70 0.30
C LYS A 202 -14.54 -3.65 -1.12
N GLY A 203 -13.69 -4.57 -1.49
CA GLY A 203 -13.16 -4.69 -2.85
C GLY A 203 -11.82 -5.38 -2.89
N PHE A 204 -11.24 -5.48 -4.07
CA PHE A 204 -9.99 -6.17 -4.30
C PHE A 204 -8.79 -5.46 -3.67
N ILE A 205 -7.75 -6.24 -3.40
CA ILE A 205 -6.39 -5.79 -3.10
C ILE A 205 -5.60 -5.92 -4.40
N ALA A 206 -4.80 -4.89 -4.73
CA ALA A 206 -4.00 -4.90 -5.94
C ALA A 206 -2.66 -4.16 -5.74
N LEU A 207 -1.65 -4.59 -6.48
CA LEU A 207 -0.34 -3.96 -6.54
C LEU A 207 -0.23 -3.20 -7.86
N GLN A 208 0.26 -1.96 -7.82
CA GLN A 208 0.40 -1.13 -9.01
C GLN A 208 1.77 -1.31 -9.67
N ASP A 209 1.80 -1.44 -11.00
CA ASP A 209 2.92 -1.06 -11.85
C ASP A 209 2.54 0.21 -12.61
N HIS A 210 3.24 1.30 -12.35
CA HIS A 210 2.97 2.57 -13.02
C HIS A 210 3.55 2.62 -14.44
N GLY A 211 4.31 1.58 -14.82
CA GLY A 211 5.03 1.49 -16.09
C GLY A 211 6.33 2.31 -16.12
N LYS A 212 6.93 2.43 -17.29
CA LYS A 212 8.10 3.30 -17.55
C LYS A 212 9.33 3.02 -16.68
N GLY A 213 9.71 1.74 -16.54
CA GLY A 213 10.91 1.34 -15.82
C GLY A 213 10.74 1.37 -14.30
N CYS A 214 9.54 1.07 -13.80
CA CYS A 214 9.27 0.88 -12.39
C CYS A 214 10.12 -0.27 -11.82
N ILE A 215 10.83 -0.03 -10.72
CA ILE A 215 11.63 -1.02 -9.98
C ILE A 215 11.13 -1.03 -8.54
N VAL A 216 10.13 -1.85 -8.29
CA VAL A 216 9.47 -2.03 -7.00
C VAL A 216 9.18 -3.50 -6.80
N ALA A 217 9.31 -3.96 -5.57
CA ALA A 217 8.98 -5.33 -5.20
C ALA A 217 8.13 -5.42 -3.94
N PHE A 218 7.42 -6.55 -3.81
CA PHE A 218 6.57 -6.87 -2.68
C PHE A 218 6.78 -8.30 -2.22
N ARG A 219 6.74 -8.55 -0.91
CA ARG A 219 6.83 -9.89 -0.34
C ARG A 219 6.10 -10.00 1.00
N LYS A 220 5.98 -11.22 1.52
CA LYS A 220 5.36 -11.52 2.82
C LYS A 220 3.96 -10.88 2.98
N ILE A 221 3.16 -10.93 1.92
CA ILE A 221 1.83 -10.30 1.88
C ILE A 221 0.84 -11.16 2.66
N ARG A 222 0.27 -10.60 3.74
CA ARG A 222 -0.60 -11.30 4.69
C ARG A 222 -1.79 -10.45 5.07
N LEU A 223 -2.92 -11.10 5.23
CA LEU A 223 -4.21 -10.47 5.53
C LEU A 223 -4.80 -11.06 6.83
N MET A 224 -5.29 -10.19 7.70
CA MET A 224 -6.17 -10.54 8.81
C MET A 224 -7.51 -9.84 8.59
N LYS A 225 -8.60 -10.61 8.45
CA LYS A 225 -9.96 -10.05 8.40
C LYS A 225 -10.37 -9.58 9.80
N LEU A 226 -11.01 -8.44 9.85
CA LEU A 226 -11.60 -7.88 11.06
C LEU A 226 -13.12 -8.00 11.01
N PRO A 227 -13.79 -8.09 12.18
CA PRO A 227 -15.24 -8.07 12.26
C PRO A 227 -15.85 -6.74 11.80
#